data_0a95eb10b4ff4c727609782c755ec884
#
_entry.id   0a95eb10b4ff4c727609782c755ec884
#
_cell.length_a   1.000
_cell.length_b   1.000
_cell.length_c   1.000
_cell.angle_alpha   90.00
_cell.angle_beta   90.00
_cell.angle_gamma   90.00
#
_symmetry.space_group_name_H-M   'P 1'
#
loop_
_entity.id
_entity.type
_entity.pdbx_description
1 polymer ?
#
loop_
_entity_poly.entity_id
_entity_poly.type
_entity_poly.pdbx_seq_one_letter_code
_entity_poly.pdbx_strand_id
1 'polypeptide(L)'
;TEWLEEAGLEMPKTLDEFTAMLYKFKELHPDGYALGSGAKNGEKAGDRDPRNYILNAFGYLWPDTMVNSTGAYPAVREGKAVIPAYDDTFVEFLKLMNQYYTDGLMSSDFFTIDQTTAFAQLAEDAVGTYAGLAYLALPEKEDFTKWVDASPLTSQWNDTAKAGALNKFRYGYVSLKADVEESKIVPIMKYLDAFYTDLLGMYLWCGPAANSSDTMGLIGGYMVTEDNAYVWLDAEGNKTDSQAFMEGDAGNMSHGFGNRSHPLQN
;
A
#
# COMPACT_ATOMS: atom_id res chain seq x y z
N THR A 1 -7.54 7.77 -14.67
CA THR A 1 -8.86 7.63 -14.04
C THR A 1 -9.88 8.49 -14.77
N GLU A 2 -11.15 8.12 -14.68
CA GLU A 2 -12.24 8.85 -15.35
C GLU A 2 -12.27 10.33 -14.93
N TRP A 3 -12.09 10.65 -13.66
CA TRP A 3 -12.05 12.04 -13.18
C TRP A 3 -10.88 12.86 -13.75
N LEU A 4 -9.70 12.23 -13.97
CA LEU A 4 -8.59 12.92 -14.64
C LEU A 4 -8.88 13.22 -16.09
N GLU A 5 -9.49 12.28 -16.81
CA GLU A 5 -9.88 12.44 -18.22
C GLU A 5 -10.96 13.50 -18.35
N GLU A 6 -11.98 13.47 -17.49
CA GLU A 6 -13.05 14.47 -17.45
C GLU A 6 -12.50 15.87 -17.13
N ALA A 7 -11.54 15.96 -16.22
CA ALA A 7 -10.86 17.19 -15.87
C ALA A 7 -9.91 17.70 -16.98
N GLY A 8 -9.56 16.84 -17.95
CA GLY A 8 -8.56 17.14 -18.98
C GLY A 8 -7.17 17.32 -18.41
N LEU A 9 -6.85 16.61 -17.32
CA LEU A 9 -5.59 16.72 -16.60
C LEU A 9 -4.70 15.49 -16.82
N GLU A 10 -3.39 15.71 -16.80
CA GLU A 10 -2.41 14.66 -16.68
C GLU A 10 -2.20 14.30 -15.19
N MET A 11 -1.55 13.13 -14.94
CA MET A 11 -1.17 12.73 -13.60
C MET A 11 -0.23 13.78 -12.98
N PRO A 12 -0.54 14.32 -11.78
CA PRO A 12 0.26 15.35 -11.14
C PRO A 12 1.65 14.83 -10.75
N LYS A 13 2.65 15.67 -10.91
CA LYS A 13 4.05 15.41 -10.55
C LYS A 13 4.53 16.29 -9.40
N THR A 14 3.83 17.37 -9.15
CA THR A 14 4.13 18.32 -8.07
C THR A 14 2.95 18.45 -7.12
N LEU A 15 3.23 18.90 -5.90
CA LEU A 15 2.19 19.17 -4.89
C LEU A 15 1.22 20.24 -5.35
N ASP A 16 1.69 21.24 -6.09
CA ASP A 16 0.84 22.32 -6.63
C ASP A 16 -0.11 21.77 -7.70
N GLU A 17 0.38 20.93 -8.63
CA GLU A 17 -0.45 20.26 -9.63
C GLU A 17 -1.48 19.32 -8.97
N PHE A 18 -1.06 18.59 -7.93
CA PHE A 18 -1.96 17.73 -7.16
C PHE A 18 -3.06 18.55 -6.47
N THR A 19 -2.69 19.67 -5.85
CA THR A 19 -3.65 20.60 -5.24
C THR A 19 -4.63 21.14 -6.27
N ALA A 20 -4.15 21.60 -7.42
CA ALA A 20 -4.99 22.10 -8.51
C ALA A 20 -5.94 21.00 -9.03
N MET A 21 -5.46 19.76 -9.16
CA MET A 21 -6.29 18.61 -9.52
C MET A 21 -7.43 18.39 -8.52
N LEU A 22 -7.14 18.43 -7.20
CA LEU A 22 -8.18 18.25 -6.18
C LEU A 22 -9.27 19.32 -6.27
N TYR A 23 -8.90 20.58 -6.49
CA TYR A 23 -9.90 21.65 -6.70
C TYR A 23 -10.71 21.44 -7.97
N LYS A 24 -10.08 20.97 -9.05
CA LYS A 24 -10.78 20.68 -10.29
C LYS A 24 -11.76 19.51 -10.13
N PHE A 25 -11.39 18.48 -9.41
CA PHE A 25 -12.28 17.39 -9.07
C PHE A 25 -13.49 17.88 -8.24
N LYS A 26 -13.26 18.75 -7.26
CA LYS A 26 -14.35 19.32 -6.48
C LYS A 26 -15.30 20.21 -7.29
N GLU A 27 -14.78 20.91 -8.31
CA GLU A 27 -15.59 21.68 -9.25
C GLU A 27 -16.51 20.79 -10.09
N LEU A 28 -15.97 19.67 -10.60
CA LEU A 28 -16.69 18.74 -11.48
C LEU A 28 -17.65 17.82 -10.67
N HIS A 29 -17.24 17.42 -9.50
CA HIS A 29 -17.97 16.51 -8.61
C HIS A 29 -18.27 17.18 -7.24
N PRO A 30 -19.18 18.16 -7.20
CA PRO A 30 -19.44 18.94 -5.98
C PRO A 30 -20.00 18.13 -4.83
N ASP A 31 -20.67 17.02 -5.10
CA ASP A 31 -21.23 16.10 -4.10
C ASP A 31 -20.22 15.01 -3.67
N GLY A 32 -19.10 14.88 -4.38
CA GLY A 32 -18.02 13.95 -4.07
C GLY A 32 -16.88 14.59 -3.29
N TYR A 33 -15.89 13.77 -2.97
CA TYR A 33 -14.67 14.18 -2.26
C TYR A 33 -13.46 14.00 -3.17
N ALA A 34 -12.75 15.08 -3.43
CA ALA A 34 -11.55 15.04 -4.26
C ALA A 34 -10.44 14.19 -3.62
N LEU A 35 -10.30 14.28 -2.29
CA LEU A 35 -9.34 13.52 -1.49
C LEU A 35 -10.09 12.49 -0.63
N GLY A 36 -10.13 11.26 -1.10
CA GLY A 36 -10.71 10.15 -0.38
C GLY A 36 -9.82 9.63 0.75
N SER A 37 -10.44 9.16 1.82
CA SER A 37 -9.73 8.48 2.90
C SER A 37 -9.59 6.99 2.61
N GLY A 38 -8.43 6.42 2.92
CA GLY A 38 -8.22 4.98 2.85
C GLY A 38 -8.84 4.19 3.99
N ALA A 39 -9.48 4.88 4.92
CA ALA A 39 -10.17 4.38 6.08
C ALA A 39 -9.34 3.88 7.25
N LYS A 40 -9.94 4.02 8.41
CA LYS A 40 -9.36 3.62 9.67
C LYS A 40 -10.33 2.75 10.45
N ASN A 41 -10.01 1.51 10.67
CA ASN A 41 -10.67 0.65 11.65
C ASN A 41 -10.03 0.84 13.04
N GLY A 42 -10.09 2.04 13.64
CA GLY A 42 -9.58 2.27 14.99
C GLY A 42 -8.07 2.02 15.18
N GLU A 43 -7.42 1.37 14.23
CA GLU A 43 -6.02 0.98 14.24
C GLU A 43 -5.29 1.55 13.03
N LYS A 44 -4.09 2.05 13.26
CA LYS A 44 -3.02 2.39 12.33
C LYS A 44 -3.44 2.59 10.86
N ALA A 45 -3.75 3.81 10.51
CA ALA A 45 -4.05 4.23 9.14
C ALA A 45 -2.83 4.18 8.18
N GLY A 46 -1.82 3.35 8.49
CA GLY A 46 -0.51 3.32 7.90
C GLY A 46 -0.47 3.53 6.39
N ASP A 47 -0.68 2.49 5.63
CA ASP A 47 -0.60 2.43 4.17
C ASP A 47 -1.84 3.00 3.45
N ARG A 48 -2.93 3.27 4.18
CA ARG A 48 -4.22 3.74 3.63
C ARG A 48 -4.55 5.18 3.97
N ASP A 49 -3.58 5.92 4.43
CA ASP A 49 -3.74 7.32 4.79
C ASP A 49 -3.17 8.23 3.68
N PRO A 50 -3.99 8.94 2.89
CA PRO A 50 -3.50 9.78 1.80
C PRO A 50 -2.61 10.92 2.28
N ARG A 51 -2.66 11.26 3.57
CA ARG A 51 -1.77 12.26 4.18
C ARG A 51 -0.29 11.85 4.06
N ASN A 52 -0.01 10.55 4.00
CA ASN A 52 1.35 10.05 3.86
C ASN A 52 1.94 10.38 2.48
N TYR A 53 1.13 10.25 1.46
CA TYR A 53 1.49 10.64 0.10
C TYR A 53 1.82 12.14 0.03
N ILE A 54 0.99 12.98 0.67
CA ILE A 54 1.20 14.42 0.75
C ILE A 54 2.45 14.74 1.58
N LEU A 55 2.66 14.08 2.73
CA LEU A 55 3.83 14.28 3.59
C LEU A 55 5.16 13.95 2.89
N ASN A 56 5.16 12.99 1.96
CA ASN A 56 6.35 12.72 1.15
C ASN A 56 6.76 13.95 0.33
N ALA A 57 5.80 14.74 -0.16
CA ALA A 57 6.08 15.99 -0.86
C ALA A 57 6.70 17.06 0.06
N PHE A 58 6.51 16.97 1.37
CA PHE A 58 7.20 17.82 2.36
C PHE A 58 8.56 17.25 2.79
N GLY A 59 9.01 16.18 2.14
CA GLY A 59 10.31 15.58 2.38
C GLY A 59 10.36 14.60 3.57
N TYR A 60 9.22 14.28 4.19
CA TYR A 60 9.18 13.28 5.25
C TYR A 60 9.03 11.89 4.66
N LEU A 61 10.04 11.05 4.91
CA LEU A 61 10.07 9.67 4.45
C LEU A 61 10.08 8.73 5.66
N TRP A 62 9.28 7.70 5.57
CA TRP A 62 9.25 6.65 6.57
C TRP A 62 9.83 5.37 5.99
N PRO A 63 10.59 4.61 6.77
CA PRO A 63 11.20 3.36 6.31
C PRO A 63 10.19 2.23 6.15
N ASP A 64 8.93 2.44 6.50
CA ASP A 64 7.88 1.42 6.47
C ASP A 64 6.50 2.07 6.29
N THR A 65 5.52 1.24 5.92
CA THR A 65 4.09 1.59 5.84
C THR A 65 3.47 2.03 7.18
N MET A 66 4.20 1.90 8.28
CA MET A 66 3.79 2.41 9.61
C MET A 66 3.90 3.93 9.70
N VAL A 67 3.47 4.58 8.68
CA VAL A 67 3.43 6.02 8.63
C VAL A 67 2.43 6.55 9.63
N ASN A 68 2.85 7.56 10.30
CA ASN A 68 2.01 8.23 11.24
C ASN A 68 1.93 9.72 10.91
N SER A 69 0.89 10.05 10.19
CA SER A 69 0.54 11.42 9.82
C SER A 69 0.30 12.35 11.03
N THR A 70 0.37 11.82 12.25
CA THR A 70 0.32 12.63 13.49
C THR A 70 1.60 13.41 13.77
N GLY A 71 2.69 13.14 13.03
CA GLY A 71 3.98 13.78 13.27
C GLY A 71 4.73 13.30 14.52
N ALA A 72 4.19 12.34 15.26
CA ALA A 72 4.76 11.86 16.51
C ALA A 72 5.86 10.80 16.34
N TYR A 73 5.95 10.20 15.14
CA TYR A 73 6.92 9.14 14.88
C TYR A 73 8.11 9.66 14.09
N PRO A 74 9.33 9.14 14.36
CA PRO A 74 10.51 9.51 13.62
C PRO A 74 10.34 9.28 12.12
N ALA A 75 10.70 10.26 11.33
CA ALA A 75 10.80 10.21 9.88
C ALA A 75 12.24 10.46 9.45
N VAL A 76 12.57 10.17 8.20
CA VAL A 76 13.82 10.60 7.58
C VAL A 76 13.54 11.82 6.72
N ARG A 77 14.24 12.92 6.97
CA ARG A 77 14.21 14.12 6.14
C ARG A 77 15.66 14.58 5.89
N GLU A 78 16.00 14.81 4.63
CA GLU A 78 17.36 15.21 4.23
C GLU A 78 18.46 14.28 4.80
N GLY A 79 18.16 12.96 4.86
CA GLY A 79 19.09 11.96 5.39
C GLY A 79 19.25 11.96 6.92
N LYS A 80 18.44 12.72 7.64
CA LYS A 80 18.45 12.79 9.11
C LYS A 80 17.15 12.26 9.69
N ALA A 81 17.24 11.63 10.87
CA ALA A 81 16.06 11.27 11.64
C ALA A 81 15.48 12.55 12.28
N VAL A 82 14.20 12.78 12.05
CA VAL A 82 13.46 13.93 12.58
C VAL A 82 12.15 13.45 13.19
N ILE A 83 11.64 14.19 14.15
CA ILE A 83 10.26 14.03 14.61
C ILE A 83 9.47 15.18 14.00
N PRO A 84 8.57 14.92 13.03
CA PRO A 84 7.90 16.00 12.28
C PRO A 84 7.19 17.03 13.15
N ALA A 85 6.60 16.61 14.26
CA ALA A 85 5.90 17.52 15.17
C ALA A 85 6.78 18.67 15.75
N TYR A 86 8.10 18.56 15.65
CA TYR A 86 9.05 19.61 16.08
C TYR A 86 9.69 20.35 14.89
N ASP A 87 9.18 20.14 13.69
CA ASP A 87 9.72 20.72 12.45
C ASP A 87 8.73 21.74 11.87
N ASP A 88 9.19 22.96 11.60
CA ASP A 88 8.36 24.03 11.05
C ASP A 88 7.71 23.66 9.70
N THR A 89 8.38 22.83 8.90
CA THR A 89 7.82 22.31 7.64
C THR A 89 6.55 21.48 7.87
N PHE A 90 6.44 20.80 9.01
CA PHE A 90 5.22 20.07 9.35
C PHE A 90 4.03 21.00 9.63
N VAL A 91 4.29 22.21 10.11
CA VAL A 91 3.25 23.23 10.29
C VAL A 91 2.67 23.64 8.94
N GLU A 92 3.49 23.74 7.89
CA GLU A 92 3.01 24.03 6.53
C GLU A 92 2.14 22.89 5.97
N PHE A 93 2.52 21.65 6.22
CA PHE A 93 1.65 20.51 5.92
C PHE A 93 0.32 20.58 6.64
N LEU A 94 0.30 20.90 7.94
CA LEU A 94 -0.94 21.04 8.71
C LEU A 94 -1.83 22.16 8.19
N LYS A 95 -1.24 23.29 7.76
CA LYS A 95 -1.98 24.40 7.14
C LYS A 95 -2.64 23.95 5.83
N LEU A 96 -1.90 23.21 4.98
CA LEU A 96 -2.44 22.67 3.74
C LEU A 96 -3.59 21.69 4.00
N MET A 97 -3.44 20.78 4.97
CA MET A 97 -4.50 19.83 5.32
C MET A 97 -5.74 20.54 5.89
N ASN A 98 -5.53 21.57 6.71
CA ASN A 98 -6.63 22.40 7.21
C ASN A 98 -7.35 23.14 6.07
N GLN A 99 -6.62 23.64 5.09
CA GLN A 99 -7.19 24.27 3.90
C GLN A 99 -8.04 23.25 3.11
N TYR A 100 -7.50 22.06 2.81
CA TYR A 100 -8.26 21.02 2.11
C TYR A 100 -9.54 20.61 2.82
N TYR A 101 -9.49 20.54 4.16
CA TYR A 101 -10.66 20.25 4.97
C TYR A 101 -11.69 21.38 4.92
N THR A 102 -11.25 22.63 5.10
CA THR A 102 -12.12 23.81 5.13
C THR A 102 -12.79 24.06 3.77
N ASP A 103 -12.05 23.79 2.68
CA ASP A 103 -12.55 23.97 1.31
C ASP A 103 -13.39 22.78 0.81
N GLY A 104 -13.60 21.78 1.68
CA GLY A 104 -14.47 20.63 1.40
C GLY A 104 -13.92 19.67 0.35
N LEU A 105 -12.58 19.59 0.19
CA LEU A 105 -11.92 18.61 -0.65
C LEU A 105 -11.94 17.22 -0.02
N MET A 106 -12.15 17.12 1.28
CA MET A 106 -12.27 15.91 2.09
C MET A 106 -13.63 15.88 2.77
N SER A 107 -14.10 14.66 3.10
CA SER A 107 -15.32 14.52 3.90
C SER A 107 -15.15 15.05 5.34
N SER A 108 -16.24 15.47 5.97
CA SER A 108 -16.23 15.92 7.37
C SER A 108 -15.80 14.84 8.36
N ASP A 109 -15.96 13.57 8.00
CA ASP A 109 -15.57 12.38 8.76
C ASP A 109 -14.24 11.77 8.33
N PHE A 110 -13.48 12.44 7.46
CA PHE A 110 -12.21 11.97 6.90
C PHE A 110 -11.28 11.31 7.92
N PHE A 111 -11.22 11.83 9.14
CA PHE A 111 -10.34 11.35 10.20
C PHE A 111 -10.94 10.18 11.01
N THR A 112 -12.21 9.88 10.84
CA THR A 112 -12.97 8.92 11.65
C THR A 112 -13.67 7.84 10.83
N ILE A 113 -13.70 8.01 9.52
CA ILE A 113 -14.35 7.08 8.59
C ILE A 113 -13.84 5.66 8.78
N ASP A 114 -14.74 4.69 8.76
CA ASP A 114 -14.38 3.28 8.78
C ASP A 114 -14.13 2.71 7.37
N GLN A 115 -13.56 1.52 7.33
CA GLN A 115 -13.22 0.87 6.07
C GLN A 115 -14.44 0.58 5.19
N THR A 116 -15.54 0.19 5.79
CA THR A 116 -16.77 -0.14 5.07
C THR A 116 -17.30 1.08 4.34
N THR A 117 -17.34 2.22 5.02
CA THR A 117 -17.77 3.50 4.45
C THR A 117 -16.82 3.99 3.36
N ALA A 118 -15.50 3.88 3.57
CA ALA A 118 -14.53 4.26 2.54
C ALA A 118 -14.62 3.36 1.31
N PHE A 119 -14.86 2.07 1.47
CA PHE A 119 -15.09 1.15 0.35
C PHE A 119 -16.40 1.46 -0.39
N ALA A 120 -17.46 1.82 0.34
CA ALA A 120 -18.70 2.26 -0.29
C ALA A 120 -18.50 3.54 -1.13
N GLN A 121 -17.79 4.53 -0.58
CA GLN A 121 -17.47 5.76 -1.34
C GLN A 121 -16.66 5.48 -2.61
N LEU A 122 -15.74 4.50 -2.57
CA LEU A 122 -14.98 4.08 -3.73
C LEU A 122 -15.87 3.38 -4.78
N ALA A 123 -16.73 2.47 -4.31
CA ALA A 123 -17.65 1.72 -5.18
C ALA A 123 -18.75 2.60 -5.82
N GLU A 124 -19.11 3.70 -5.16
CA GLU A 124 -20.09 4.69 -5.64
C GLU A 124 -19.46 5.78 -6.50
N ASP A 125 -18.16 5.67 -6.83
CA ASP A 125 -17.38 6.70 -7.54
C ASP A 125 -17.48 8.10 -6.88
N ALA A 126 -17.58 8.12 -5.55
CA ALA A 126 -17.74 9.35 -4.78
C ALA A 126 -16.40 9.99 -4.38
N VAL A 127 -15.27 9.42 -4.79
CA VAL A 127 -13.92 9.92 -4.45
C VAL A 127 -13.02 10.02 -5.66
N GLY A 128 -12.31 11.13 -5.82
CA GLY A 128 -11.39 11.36 -6.94
C GLY A 128 -10.00 10.77 -6.73
N THR A 129 -9.61 10.55 -5.47
CA THR A 129 -8.35 9.88 -5.09
C THR A 129 -8.60 8.88 -3.98
N TYR A 130 -7.79 7.84 -3.92
CA TYR A 130 -7.88 6.82 -2.89
C TYR A 130 -6.49 6.35 -2.46
N ALA A 131 -6.29 6.21 -1.15
CA ALA A 131 -5.07 5.64 -0.61
C ALA A 131 -5.33 4.20 -0.16
N GLY A 132 -4.76 3.24 -0.87
CA GLY A 132 -4.92 1.82 -0.57
C GLY A 132 -5.01 0.96 -1.82
N LEU A 133 -5.45 -0.27 -1.64
CA LEU A 133 -5.56 -1.24 -2.72
C LEU A 133 -7.01 -1.25 -3.23
N ALA A 134 -7.25 -0.63 -4.37
CA ALA A 134 -8.59 -0.45 -4.93
C ALA A 134 -9.32 -1.79 -5.15
N TYR A 135 -8.62 -2.85 -5.54
CA TYR A 135 -9.19 -4.19 -5.74
C TYR A 135 -9.82 -4.81 -4.48
N LEU A 136 -9.47 -4.34 -3.28
CA LEU A 136 -10.12 -4.82 -2.04
C LEU A 136 -11.54 -4.26 -1.86
N ALA A 137 -11.82 -3.11 -2.48
CA ALA A 137 -13.13 -2.47 -2.44
C ALA A 137 -13.94 -2.76 -3.71
N LEU A 138 -13.24 -2.94 -4.83
CA LEU A 138 -13.80 -3.14 -6.17
C LEU A 138 -13.34 -4.53 -6.66
N PRO A 139 -14.12 -5.59 -6.44
CA PRO A 139 -13.71 -6.95 -6.79
C PRO A 139 -13.70 -7.21 -8.30
N GLU A 140 -14.48 -6.45 -9.07
CA GLU A 140 -14.54 -6.61 -10.51
C GLU A 140 -13.36 -5.93 -11.21
N LYS A 141 -12.74 -6.65 -12.14
CA LYS A 141 -11.54 -6.18 -12.84
C LYS A 141 -11.75 -4.85 -13.55
N GLU A 142 -12.86 -4.73 -14.26
CA GLU A 142 -13.21 -3.53 -15.01
C GLU A 142 -13.29 -2.28 -14.12
N ASP A 143 -13.59 -2.45 -12.84
CA ASP A 143 -13.75 -1.33 -11.92
C ASP A 143 -12.42 -0.88 -11.31
N PHE A 144 -11.61 -1.80 -10.78
CA PHE A 144 -10.35 -1.39 -10.14
C PHE A 144 -9.25 -1.03 -11.15
N THR A 145 -9.28 -1.54 -12.39
CA THR A 145 -8.32 -1.16 -13.43
C THR A 145 -8.50 0.27 -13.95
N LYS A 146 -9.61 0.91 -13.64
CA LYS A 146 -9.80 2.35 -13.86
C LYS A 146 -8.91 3.21 -12.94
N TRP A 147 -8.42 2.64 -11.86
CA TRP A 147 -7.54 3.30 -10.91
C TRP A 147 -6.08 3.11 -11.31
N VAL A 148 -5.32 4.18 -11.31
CA VAL A 148 -3.89 4.18 -11.62
C VAL A 148 -3.09 4.72 -10.45
N ASP A 149 -1.89 4.17 -10.27
CA ASP A 149 -1.01 4.61 -9.20
C ASP A 149 -0.46 6.01 -9.48
N ALA A 150 -0.52 6.88 -8.46
CA ALA A 150 0.07 8.19 -8.52
C ALA A 150 1.58 8.12 -8.23
N SER A 151 2.39 8.81 -9.04
CA SER A 151 3.80 8.97 -8.77
C SER A 151 4.05 9.86 -7.54
N PRO A 152 5.14 9.66 -6.80
CA PRO A 152 5.51 10.57 -5.72
C PRO A 152 5.64 12.01 -6.22
N LEU A 153 5.19 12.96 -5.39
CA LEU A 153 5.19 14.37 -5.71
C LEU A 153 6.50 15.06 -5.33
N THR A 154 6.90 16.03 -6.12
CA THR A 154 7.89 17.04 -5.73
C THR A 154 7.23 18.30 -5.20
N SER A 155 7.97 19.13 -4.47
CA SER A 155 7.53 20.45 -4.01
C SER A 155 8.71 21.36 -3.70
N GLN A 156 8.47 22.58 -3.24
CA GLN A 156 9.53 23.45 -2.74
C GLN A 156 10.29 22.91 -1.51
N TRP A 157 9.73 21.93 -0.80
CA TRP A 157 10.35 21.27 0.36
C TRP A 157 11.03 19.94 0.01
N ASN A 158 10.76 19.40 -1.16
CA ASN A 158 11.30 18.13 -1.62
C ASN A 158 11.41 18.11 -3.15
N ASP A 159 12.59 18.29 -3.66
CA ASP A 159 12.89 18.30 -5.11
C ASP A 159 13.04 16.89 -5.70
N THR A 160 12.99 15.86 -4.86
CA THR A 160 13.16 14.47 -5.27
C THR A 160 11.87 13.68 -5.03
N ALA A 161 11.25 13.21 -6.10
CA ALA A 161 10.05 12.36 -6.03
C ALA A 161 10.37 11.01 -5.37
N LYS A 162 10.04 10.86 -4.08
CA LYS A 162 10.25 9.64 -3.29
C LYS A 162 9.00 9.29 -2.50
N ALA A 163 8.61 8.04 -2.52
CA ALA A 163 7.44 7.53 -1.80
C ALA A 163 7.76 6.93 -0.43
N GLY A 164 9.00 6.74 -0.09
CA GLY A 164 9.44 6.16 1.17
C GLY A 164 10.88 5.70 1.13
N ALA A 165 11.41 5.27 2.25
CA ALA A 165 12.70 4.61 2.34
C ALA A 165 12.49 3.09 2.42
N LEU A 166 13.28 2.33 1.65
CA LEU A 166 13.32 0.88 1.77
C LEU A 166 13.77 0.50 3.19
N ASN A 167 12.89 -0.12 3.95
CA ASN A 167 13.28 -0.78 5.18
C ASN A 167 13.65 -2.23 4.87
N LYS A 168 14.93 -2.56 5.04
CA LYS A 168 15.43 -3.94 4.89
C LYS A 168 15.00 -4.87 6.04
N PHE A 169 14.50 -4.30 7.12
CA PHE A 169 14.07 -5.02 8.31
C PHE A 169 12.60 -4.74 8.56
N ARG A 170 11.73 -5.61 8.05
CA ARG A 170 10.32 -5.55 8.39
C ARG A 170 10.09 -6.01 9.83
N TYR A 171 9.08 -5.44 10.47
CA TYR A 171 8.58 -5.93 11.75
C TYR A 171 7.90 -7.28 11.56
N GLY A 172 7.92 -8.04 12.58
CA GLY A 172 7.49 -9.42 12.61
C GLY A 172 8.58 -10.20 13.36
N TYR A 173 8.71 -9.92 14.64
CA TYR A 173 9.74 -10.58 15.44
C TYR A 173 9.22 -11.94 15.86
N VAL A 174 10.02 -12.97 15.65
CA VAL A 174 9.85 -14.25 16.28
C VAL A 174 10.84 -14.31 17.44
N SER A 175 10.31 -14.52 18.65
CA SER A 175 11.13 -14.65 19.85
C SER A 175 11.10 -16.08 20.33
N LEU A 176 12.26 -16.60 20.70
CA LEU A 176 12.35 -17.84 21.42
C LEU A 176 12.12 -17.58 22.91
N LYS A 177 11.37 -18.45 23.56
CA LYS A 177 11.18 -18.39 25.00
C LYS A 177 12.52 -18.61 25.71
N ALA A 178 12.78 -17.89 26.81
CA ALA A 178 14.08 -17.94 27.49
C ALA A 178 14.41 -19.31 28.09
N ASP A 179 13.39 -20.12 28.38
CA ASP A 179 13.49 -21.45 28.97
C ASP A 179 13.34 -22.59 27.94
N VAL A 180 13.49 -22.30 26.63
CA VAL A 180 13.51 -23.36 25.63
C VAL A 180 14.72 -24.26 25.80
N GLU A 181 14.51 -25.57 25.70
CA GLU A 181 15.61 -26.54 25.77
C GLU A 181 16.67 -26.26 24.72
N GLU A 182 17.94 -26.24 25.10
CA GLU A 182 19.06 -25.92 24.21
C GLU A 182 19.09 -26.80 22.96
N SER A 183 18.71 -28.07 23.08
CA SER A 183 18.62 -29.03 21.98
C SER A 183 17.61 -28.62 20.89
N LYS A 184 16.63 -27.79 21.23
CA LYS A 184 15.57 -27.31 20.32
C LYS A 184 15.91 -26.00 19.63
N ILE A 185 16.88 -25.25 20.13
CA ILE A 185 17.23 -23.93 19.56
C ILE A 185 17.63 -24.04 18.09
N VAL A 186 18.60 -24.91 17.78
CA VAL A 186 19.09 -25.07 16.41
C VAL A 186 18.01 -25.57 15.44
N PRO A 187 17.17 -26.57 15.76
CA PRO A 187 16.04 -26.97 14.91
C PRO A 187 15.06 -25.82 14.67
N ILE A 188 14.71 -25.05 15.71
CA ILE A 188 13.80 -23.91 15.57
C ILE A 188 14.42 -22.83 14.68
N MET A 189 15.69 -22.49 14.88
CA MET A 189 16.37 -21.50 14.05
C MET A 189 16.44 -21.92 12.60
N LYS A 190 16.74 -23.19 12.30
CA LYS A 190 16.70 -23.73 10.91
C LYS A 190 15.31 -23.67 10.30
N TYR A 191 14.28 -23.95 11.10
CA TYR A 191 12.90 -23.82 10.63
C TYR A 191 12.57 -22.35 10.29
N LEU A 192 12.94 -21.41 11.15
CA LEU A 192 12.72 -19.99 10.90
C LEU A 192 13.53 -19.49 9.69
N ASP A 193 14.78 -19.91 9.57
CA ASP A 193 15.66 -19.53 8.45
C ASP A 193 15.12 -20.01 7.09
N ALA A 194 14.43 -21.14 7.07
CA ALA A 194 13.81 -21.66 5.86
C ALA A 194 12.77 -20.71 5.27
N PHE A 195 12.11 -19.88 6.08
CA PHE A 195 11.15 -18.87 5.60
C PHE A 195 11.82 -17.73 4.79
N TYR A 196 13.15 -17.59 4.91
CA TYR A 196 13.93 -16.61 4.16
C TYR A 196 14.49 -17.16 2.84
N THR A 197 14.10 -18.37 2.46
CA THR A 197 14.40 -18.91 1.12
C THR A 197 13.31 -18.47 0.14
N ASP A 198 13.71 -18.17 -1.09
CA ASP A 198 12.80 -17.71 -2.15
C ASP A 198 11.65 -18.69 -2.36
N LEU A 199 11.99 -19.99 -2.46
CA LEU A 199 11.00 -21.03 -2.72
C LEU A 199 9.97 -21.15 -1.59
N LEU A 200 10.40 -21.21 -0.33
CA LEU A 200 9.47 -21.37 0.78
C LEU A 200 8.68 -20.09 1.03
N GLY A 201 9.25 -18.93 0.76
CA GLY A 201 8.54 -17.67 0.83
C GLY A 201 7.36 -17.61 -0.13
N MET A 202 7.60 -17.96 -1.39
CA MET A 202 6.53 -18.04 -2.39
C MET A 202 5.51 -19.12 -2.05
N TYR A 203 5.98 -20.28 -1.60
CA TYR A 203 5.11 -21.38 -1.19
C TYR A 203 4.15 -20.97 -0.05
N LEU A 204 4.66 -20.26 0.95
CA LEU A 204 3.86 -19.81 2.09
C LEU A 204 2.87 -18.69 1.73
N TRP A 205 3.22 -17.90 0.74
CA TRP A 205 2.36 -16.80 0.29
C TRP A 205 1.32 -17.26 -0.74
N CYS A 206 1.75 -18.00 -1.73
CA CYS A 206 0.95 -18.34 -2.91
C CYS A 206 0.58 -19.83 -2.98
N GLY A 207 1.02 -20.64 -2.02
CA GLY A 207 0.89 -22.09 -2.11
C GLY A 207 1.97 -22.74 -2.99
N PRO A 208 1.89 -24.06 -3.25
CA PRO A 208 2.87 -24.74 -4.09
C PRO A 208 2.78 -24.32 -5.55
N ALA A 209 3.93 -24.25 -6.23
CA ALA A 209 3.95 -23.97 -7.66
C ALA A 209 3.12 -25.01 -8.44
N ALA A 210 2.43 -24.58 -9.50
CA ALA A 210 1.58 -25.46 -10.31
C ALA A 210 2.35 -26.63 -10.96
N ASN A 211 3.64 -26.44 -11.20
CA ASN A 211 4.54 -27.47 -11.73
C ASN A 211 5.35 -28.22 -10.65
N SER A 212 5.01 -28.03 -9.37
CA SER A 212 5.60 -28.82 -8.28
C SER A 212 5.06 -30.26 -8.29
N SER A 213 5.92 -31.21 -7.93
CA SER A 213 5.53 -32.61 -7.77
C SER A 213 4.71 -32.89 -6.52
N ASP A 214 4.76 -31.99 -5.54
CA ASP A 214 4.07 -32.12 -4.26
C ASP A 214 3.17 -30.91 -4.00
N THR A 215 1.99 -30.93 -4.58
CA THR A 215 0.99 -29.87 -4.43
C THR A 215 0.04 -30.09 -3.26
N MET A 216 0.05 -31.28 -2.65
CA MET A 216 -0.93 -31.68 -1.62
C MET A 216 -2.40 -31.37 -1.99
N GLY A 217 -2.71 -31.38 -3.30
CA GLY A 217 -4.03 -31.02 -3.81
C GLY A 217 -4.30 -29.51 -3.86
N LEU A 218 -3.31 -28.68 -3.56
CA LEU A 218 -3.35 -27.23 -3.71
C LEU A 218 -2.57 -26.85 -4.96
N ILE A 219 -3.05 -25.86 -5.71
CA ILE A 219 -2.36 -25.33 -6.88
C ILE A 219 -2.24 -23.82 -6.68
N GLY A 220 -1.01 -23.34 -6.61
CA GLY A 220 -0.73 -21.90 -6.58
C GLY A 220 -0.90 -21.29 -7.98
N GLY A 221 -1.20 -20.00 -8.03
CA GLY A 221 -1.35 -19.25 -9.28
C GLY A 221 0.00 -18.92 -9.95
N TYR A 222 1.01 -19.76 -9.82
CA TYR A 222 2.33 -19.54 -10.42
C TYR A 222 3.05 -20.85 -10.76
N MET A 223 4.04 -20.75 -11.62
CA MET A 223 5.00 -21.83 -11.89
C MET A 223 6.44 -21.32 -11.72
N VAL A 224 7.36 -22.22 -11.44
CA VAL A 224 8.80 -21.94 -11.42
C VAL A 224 9.41 -22.46 -12.71
N THR A 225 10.14 -21.62 -13.44
CA THR A 225 10.84 -21.96 -14.68
C THR A 225 12.18 -22.63 -14.39
N GLU A 226 12.82 -23.21 -15.41
CA GLU A 226 14.13 -23.89 -15.29
C GLU A 226 15.25 -22.94 -14.80
N ASP A 227 15.14 -21.66 -15.09
CA ASP A 227 16.04 -20.59 -14.60
C ASP A 227 15.64 -20.00 -13.26
N ASN A 228 14.71 -20.66 -12.54
CA ASN A 228 14.16 -20.25 -11.25
C ASN A 228 13.39 -18.91 -11.26
N ALA A 229 12.91 -18.45 -12.40
CA ALA A 229 11.99 -17.33 -12.45
C ALA A 229 10.56 -17.74 -12.09
N TYR A 230 9.80 -16.83 -11.53
CA TYR A 230 8.38 -17.02 -11.22
C TYR A 230 7.53 -16.48 -12.36
N VAL A 231 6.57 -17.28 -12.80
CA VAL A 231 5.61 -16.92 -13.85
C VAL A 231 4.21 -17.11 -13.30
N TRP A 232 3.44 -16.05 -13.32
CA TRP A 232 2.05 -16.08 -12.87
C TRP A 232 1.14 -16.78 -13.86
N LEU A 233 0.11 -17.44 -13.34
CA LEU A 233 -0.87 -18.19 -14.11
C LEU A 233 -2.28 -17.64 -13.81
N ASP A 234 -3.12 -17.57 -14.82
CA ASP A 234 -4.56 -17.35 -14.66
C ASP A 234 -5.30 -18.62 -14.17
N ALA A 235 -6.62 -18.53 -14.02
CA ALA A 235 -7.45 -19.63 -13.56
C ALA A 235 -7.44 -20.83 -14.53
N GLU A 236 -7.17 -20.59 -15.80
CA GLU A 236 -7.05 -21.61 -16.86
C GLU A 236 -5.63 -22.18 -16.98
N GLY A 237 -4.68 -21.65 -16.20
CA GLY A 237 -3.27 -22.10 -16.20
C GLY A 237 -2.41 -21.46 -17.28
N ASN A 238 -2.87 -20.42 -17.96
CA ASN A 238 -2.08 -19.68 -18.93
C ASN A 238 -1.17 -18.66 -18.24
N LYS A 239 -0.06 -18.33 -18.88
CA LYS A 239 0.85 -17.31 -18.39
C LYS A 239 0.16 -15.94 -18.39
N THR A 240 0.32 -15.21 -17.31
CA THR A 240 -0.22 -13.88 -17.14
C THR A 240 0.77 -12.96 -16.43
N ASP A 241 0.47 -11.69 -16.30
CA ASP A 241 1.26 -10.78 -15.49
C ASP A 241 0.91 -10.89 -13.98
N SER A 242 1.69 -10.25 -13.12
CA SER A 242 1.48 -10.30 -11.67
C SER A 242 0.15 -9.68 -11.24
N GLN A 243 -0.40 -8.79 -12.04
CA GLN A 243 -1.67 -8.14 -11.75
C GLN A 243 -2.84 -9.09 -11.94
N ALA A 244 -2.83 -9.88 -13.02
CA ALA A 244 -3.88 -10.87 -13.26
C ALA A 244 -3.88 -11.99 -12.20
N PHE A 245 -2.74 -12.28 -11.56
CA PHE A 245 -2.70 -13.16 -10.39
C PHE A 245 -3.52 -12.59 -9.22
N MET A 246 -3.49 -11.29 -9.01
CA MET A 246 -4.28 -10.62 -7.97
C MET A 246 -5.78 -10.58 -8.32
N GLU A 247 -6.11 -10.63 -9.60
CA GLU A 247 -7.48 -10.67 -10.13
C GLU A 247 -8.11 -12.05 -10.11
N GLY A 248 -7.28 -13.07 -10.28
CA GLY A 248 -7.70 -14.46 -10.25
C GLY A 248 -8.01 -14.88 -8.83
N ASP A 249 -9.30 -14.95 -8.53
CA ASP A 249 -9.89 -15.58 -7.36
C ASP A 249 -9.12 -15.35 -6.04
N ALA A 250 -9.70 -14.56 -5.14
CA ALA A 250 -9.25 -14.48 -3.74
C ALA A 250 -9.02 -15.87 -3.12
N GLY A 251 -9.54 -16.93 -3.72
CA GLY A 251 -9.23 -18.32 -3.48
C GLY A 251 -7.75 -18.67 -3.60
N ASN A 252 -7.02 -18.15 -4.57
CA ASN A 252 -5.59 -18.45 -4.72
C ASN A 252 -4.74 -17.81 -3.62
N MET A 253 -5.11 -16.64 -3.11
CA MET A 253 -4.46 -16.06 -1.93
C MET A 253 -4.84 -16.78 -0.63
N SER A 254 -5.99 -17.45 -0.58
CA SER A 254 -6.43 -18.22 0.59
C SER A 254 -5.78 -19.60 0.69
N HIS A 255 -5.21 -20.12 -0.39
CA HIS A 255 -4.48 -21.39 -0.39
C HIS A 255 -3.02 -21.25 0.08
N GLY A 256 -2.46 -20.05 0.06
CA GLY A 256 -1.20 -19.76 0.72
C GLY A 256 -1.41 -19.64 2.24
N PHE A 257 -0.40 -20.00 3.01
CA PHE A 257 -0.43 -19.88 4.47
C PHE A 257 -0.44 -18.42 4.97
N GLY A 258 -0.73 -17.45 4.11
CA GLY A 258 -1.06 -16.06 4.45
C GLY A 258 -0.01 -15.29 5.22
N ASN A 259 1.24 -15.73 5.21
CA ASN A 259 2.30 -15.04 5.94
C ASN A 259 2.84 -13.86 5.10
N ARG A 260 2.25 -12.69 5.32
CA ARG A 260 2.62 -11.42 4.67
C ARG A 260 4.00 -10.88 5.10
N SER A 261 4.78 -11.64 5.85
CA SER A 261 6.06 -11.18 6.42
C SER A 261 7.29 -11.70 5.69
N HIS A 262 7.14 -12.23 4.47
CA HIS A 262 8.30 -12.72 3.73
C HIS A 262 9.18 -11.55 3.23
N PRO A 263 10.51 -11.60 3.47
CA PRO A 263 11.43 -10.52 3.14
C PRO A 263 11.53 -10.19 1.63
N LEU A 264 11.15 -11.10 0.75
CA LEU A 264 11.23 -10.94 -0.70
C LEU A 264 9.94 -10.39 -1.34
N GLN A 265 8.96 -9.98 -0.53
CA GLN A 265 7.72 -9.37 -1.02
C GLN A 265 7.83 -7.85 -1.26
N ASN A 266 9.02 -7.34 -1.47
CA ASN A 266 9.23 -5.91 -1.77
C ASN A 266 9.83 -5.72 -3.15
#